data_159aa0d138d063545e22b53358be4908
#
_entry.id   159aa0d138d063545e22b53358be4908
#
_cell.length_a   1.000
_cell.length_b   1.000
_cell.length_c   1.000
_cell.angle_alpha   90.00
_cell.angle_beta   90.00
_cell.angle_gamma   90.00
#
_symmetry.space_group_name_H-M   'P 1'
#
loop_
_entity.id
_entity.type
_entity.pdbx_description
1 polymer ?
#
loop_
_entity_poly.entity_id
_entity_poly.type
_entity_poly.pdbx_seq_one_letter_code
_entity_poly.pdbx_strand_id
1 'polypeptide(L)'
;MNNSEKPQLTIPRVIGCLSILVGCEESQTVCIELRKLGHEAYSCDLQECSGGHPEWHLQMDVFEAIKLKKWDAAIFFPTCTYLTISANKWYKDQPPRKSGTLVGEERRNARIEAIKFFMDLYNCGIPKIAIENPIGVMSSEFRKPDQVLQPWMFGHGEAKATCLWLQNLPKLKPTDIVEGREQRLHYLPKTKDRAKLRSKTYPGIAKAMAMQWFS
;
A
#
# COMPACT_ATOMS: atom_id res chain seq x y z
N MET A 1 -42.44 -1.34 6.99
CA MET A 1 -41.37 -1.13 6.00
C MET A 1 -40.73 0.22 6.31
N ASN A 2 -39.68 0.24 7.10
CA ASN A 2 -38.95 1.47 7.44
C ASN A 2 -37.56 1.40 6.75
N ASN A 3 -37.45 2.13 5.65
CA ASN A 3 -36.16 2.44 5.04
C ASN A 3 -35.47 3.47 5.92
N SER A 4 -34.50 3.04 6.70
CA SER A 4 -33.56 3.93 7.37
C SER A 4 -32.46 4.30 6.36
N GLU A 5 -32.64 5.40 5.65
CA GLU A 5 -31.57 6.04 4.89
C GLU A 5 -30.47 6.47 5.85
N LYS A 6 -29.27 5.94 5.65
CA LYS A 6 -28.06 6.40 6.35
C LYS A 6 -27.76 7.83 5.89
N PRO A 7 -27.47 8.78 6.79
CA PRO A 7 -27.15 10.13 6.40
C PRO A 7 -25.87 10.16 5.56
N GLN A 8 -25.97 10.60 4.31
CA GLN A 8 -24.83 10.96 3.48
C GLN A 8 -24.23 12.25 4.06
N LEU A 9 -23.02 12.16 4.58
CA LEU A 9 -22.22 13.32 4.99
C LEU A 9 -21.80 14.11 3.74
N THR A 10 -22.59 15.08 3.34
CA THR A 10 -22.21 16.07 2.33
C THR A 10 -21.50 17.24 3.00
N ILE A 11 -20.17 17.13 3.15
CA ILE A 11 -19.32 18.27 3.51
C ILE A 11 -19.08 19.08 2.24
N PRO A 12 -19.26 20.43 2.24
CA PRO A 12 -18.94 21.26 1.06
C PRO A 12 -17.47 21.09 0.69
N ARG A 13 -17.19 20.69 -0.54
CA ARG A 13 -15.81 20.50 -1.04
C ARG A 13 -15.12 21.86 -1.13
N VAL A 14 -14.02 22.02 -0.40
CA VAL A 14 -13.09 23.14 -0.61
C VAL A 14 -12.48 22.97 -2.01
N ILE A 15 -12.43 24.06 -2.80
CA ILE A 15 -11.85 24.04 -4.16
C ILE A 15 -10.38 23.56 -4.04
N GLY A 16 -10.05 22.46 -4.75
CA GLY A 16 -8.72 21.85 -4.70
C GLY A 16 -8.56 20.69 -3.69
N CYS A 17 -9.52 20.49 -2.76
CA CYS A 17 -9.49 19.36 -1.83
C CYS A 17 -9.98 18.08 -2.51
N LEU A 18 -9.10 17.05 -2.58
CA LEU A 18 -9.42 15.73 -3.11
C LEU A 18 -9.78 14.76 -2.00
N SER A 19 -10.67 13.81 -2.31
CA SER A 19 -10.98 12.68 -1.45
C SER A 19 -10.11 11.50 -1.83
N ILE A 20 -9.18 11.09 -0.95
CA ILE A 20 -8.13 10.12 -1.25
C ILE A 20 -8.18 8.96 -0.25
N LEU A 21 -8.25 7.73 -0.78
CA LEU A 21 -8.16 6.50 0.03
C LEU A 21 -6.72 5.98 0.02
N VAL A 22 -6.16 5.74 1.20
CA VAL A 22 -4.87 5.05 1.36
C VAL A 22 -5.17 3.67 1.94
N GLY A 23 -5.32 2.67 1.08
CA GLY A 23 -5.75 1.34 1.47
C GLY A 23 -4.60 0.41 1.82
N CYS A 24 -4.83 -0.48 2.80
CA CYS A 24 -3.85 -1.39 3.38
C CYS A 24 -2.68 -0.63 4.05
N GLU A 25 -2.98 0.49 4.71
CA GLU A 25 -2.00 1.33 5.39
C GLU A 25 -2.40 1.60 6.85
N GLU A 26 -1.93 0.77 7.78
CA GLU A 26 -2.14 1.01 9.22
C GLU A 26 -1.24 2.14 9.76
N SER A 27 -0.10 2.39 9.10
CA SER A 27 0.92 3.35 9.56
C SER A 27 0.55 4.81 9.36
N GLN A 28 -0.42 5.11 8.50
CA GLN A 28 -0.85 6.45 8.12
C GLN A 28 0.24 7.35 7.53
N THR A 29 1.39 6.80 7.15
CA THR A 29 2.55 7.58 6.68
C THR A 29 2.21 8.41 5.46
N VAL A 30 1.49 7.86 4.48
CA VAL A 30 1.06 8.57 3.27
C VAL A 30 -0.19 9.41 3.56
N CYS A 31 -1.14 8.88 4.34
CA CYS A 31 -2.34 9.60 4.73
C CYS A 31 -2.01 10.93 5.42
N ILE A 32 -1.06 10.94 6.35
CA ILE A 32 -0.61 12.14 7.06
C ILE A 32 -0.04 13.19 6.09
N GLU A 33 0.78 12.79 5.12
CA GLU A 33 1.35 13.73 4.13
C GLU A 33 0.26 14.35 3.24
N LEU A 34 -0.74 13.57 2.84
CA LEU A 34 -1.89 14.07 2.09
C LEU A 34 -2.74 15.05 2.92
N ARG A 35 -2.95 14.76 4.20
CA ARG A 35 -3.67 15.65 5.15
C ARG A 35 -2.95 16.98 5.35
N LYS A 36 -1.61 16.98 5.38
CA LYS A 36 -0.80 18.22 5.45
C LYS A 36 -1.02 19.14 4.24
N LEU A 37 -1.39 18.58 3.08
CA LEU A 37 -1.76 19.35 1.88
C LEU A 37 -3.22 19.81 1.87
N GLY A 38 -3.99 19.49 2.90
CA GLY A 38 -5.39 19.89 3.01
C GLY A 38 -6.38 18.94 2.33
N HIS A 39 -5.94 17.75 1.88
CA HIS A 39 -6.83 16.76 1.28
C HIS A 39 -7.66 16.01 2.32
N GLU A 40 -8.83 15.55 1.91
CA GLU A 40 -9.67 14.63 2.67
C GLU A 40 -9.13 13.20 2.47
N ALA A 41 -8.01 12.86 3.14
CA ALA A 41 -7.40 11.55 3.03
C ALA A 41 -7.77 10.65 4.20
N TYR A 42 -8.05 9.38 3.92
CA TYR A 42 -8.28 8.34 4.93
C TYR A 42 -7.38 7.15 4.67
N SER A 43 -6.69 6.69 5.72
CA SER A 43 -6.06 5.38 5.73
C SER A 43 -7.10 4.29 5.97
N CYS A 44 -6.87 3.09 5.46
CA CYS A 44 -7.74 1.93 5.68
C CYS A 44 -6.89 0.67 5.87
N ASP A 45 -7.17 -0.07 6.93
CA ASP A 45 -6.57 -1.39 7.21
C ASP A 45 -7.51 -2.17 8.14
N LEU A 46 -7.34 -3.49 8.20
CA LEU A 46 -8.03 -4.33 9.19
C LEU A 46 -7.48 -4.13 10.61
N GLN A 47 -6.24 -3.68 10.73
CA GLN A 47 -5.57 -3.37 11.98
C GLN A 47 -5.87 -1.94 12.43
N GLU A 48 -5.75 -1.69 13.72
CA GLU A 48 -5.75 -0.33 14.28
C GLU A 48 -4.57 0.48 13.71
N CYS A 49 -4.78 1.78 13.52
CA CYS A 49 -3.73 2.65 13.02
C CYS A 49 -2.59 2.84 14.04
N SER A 50 -1.36 2.96 13.54
CA SER A 50 -0.19 3.30 14.35
C SER A 50 0.35 4.72 14.10
N GLY A 51 -0.31 5.49 13.24
CA GLY A 51 0.08 6.86 12.91
C GLY A 51 -0.41 7.92 13.89
N GLY A 52 -1.28 7.55 14.85
CA GLY A 52 -1.76 8.44 15.92
C GLY A 52 -2.99 9.28 15.57
N HIS A 53 -3.63 9.02 14.43
CA HIS A 53 -4.82 9.74 13.96
C HIS A 53 -5.98 8.79 13.69
N PRO A 54 -6.61 8.20 14.72
CA PRO A 54 -7.71 7.25 14.54
C PRO A 54 -8.92 7.86 13.81
N GLU A 55 -9.11 9.17 13.90
CA GLU A 55 -10.16 9.92 13.20
C GLU A 55 -9.98 9.97 11.67
N TRP A 56 -8.78 9.63 11.17
CA TRP A 56 -8.46 9.52 9.74
C TRP A 56 -8.28 8.06 9.30
N HIS A 57 -8.71 7.11 10.13
CA HIS A 57 -8.52 5.68 9.87
C HIS A 57 -9.85 4.95 9.75
N LEU A 58 -10.00 4.19 8.68
CA LEU A 58 -11.11 3.29 8.44
C LEU A 58 -10.65 1.87 8.78
N GLN A 59 -10.93 1.42 10.00
CA GLN A 59 -10.61 0.06 10.43
C GLN A 59 -11.65 -0.92 9.86
N MET A 60 -11.48 -1.29 8.59
CA MET A 60 -12.40 -2.16 7.86
C MET A 60 -11.74 -2.81 6.65
N ASP A 61 -12.49 -3.68 5.96
CA ASP A 61 -12.08 -4.20 4.67
C ASP A 61 -11.97 -3.08 3.63
N VAL A 62 -10.90 -3.12 2.82
CA VAL A 62 -10.61 -2.06 1.85
C VAL A 62 -11.69 -1.94 0.76
N PHE A 63 -12.34 -3.05 0.35
CA PHE A 63 -13.41 -3.00 -0.63
C PHE A 63 -14.70 -2.40 -0.05
N GLU A 64 -14.93 -2.54 1.25
CA GLU A 64 -16.00 -1.81 1.93
C GLU A 64 -15.68 -0.31 2.02
N ALA A 65 -14.43 0.05 2.32
CA ALA A 65 -13.98 1.44 2.30
C ALA A 65 -14.13 2.08 0.91
N ILE A 66 -13.81 1.35 -0.17
CA ILE A 66 -13.99 1.82 -1.55
C ILE A 66 -15.46 2.19 -1.84
N LYS A 67 -16.42 1.46 -1.26
CA LYS A 67 -17.87 1.68 -1.48
C LYS A 67 -18.45 2.84 -0.67
N LEU A 68 -17.77 3.33 0.37
CA LEU A 68 -18.31 4.34 1.29
C LEU A 68 -18.65 5.66 0.60
N LYS A 69 -17.88 6.05 -0.40
CA LYS A 69 -18.03 7.32 -1.11
C LYS A 69 -17.31 7.29 -2.45
N LYS A 70 -17.53 8.33 -3.25
CA LYS A 70 -16.75 8.55 -4.47
C LYS A 70 -15.36 9.09 -4.11
N TRP A 71 -14.34 8.32 -4.38
CA TRP A 71 -12.94 8.69 -4.22
C TRP A 71 -12.37 9.30 -5.51
N ASP A 72 -11.55 10.34 -5.39
CA ASP A 72 -10.84 10.94 -6.53
C ASP A 72 -9.55 10.18 -6.87
N ALA A 73 -8.92 9.59 -5.86
CA ALA A 73 -7.72 8.80 -6.01
C ALA A 73 -7.59 7.73 -4.91
N ALA A 74 -6.77 6.73 -5.17
CA ALA A 74 -6.37 5.76 -4.16
C ALA A 74 -4.88 5.39 -4.28
N ILE A 75 -4.26 5.11 -3.14
CA ILE A 75 -2.93 4.53 -3.04
C ILE A 75 -3.06 3.26 -2.20
N PHE A 76 -2.64 2.12 -2.74
CA PHE A 76 -2.80 0.83 -2.08
C PHE A 76 -1.46 0.17 -1.78
N PHE A 77 -1.37 -0.46 -0.60
CA PHE A 77 -0.20 -1.20 -0.12
C PHE A 77 -0.57 -2.66 0.21
N PRO A 78 -1.07 -3.45 -0.77
CA PRO A 78 -1.51 -4.81 -0.50
C PRO A 78 -0.36 -5.68 0.02
N THR A 79 -0.71 -6.65 0.89
CA THR A 79 0.29 -7.53 1.49
C THR A 79 1.12 -8.25 0.44
N CYS A 80 2.44 -8.20 0.59
CA CYS A 80 3.39 -8.79 -0.35
C CYS A 80 3.78 -10.24 -0.02
N THR A 81 3.28 -10.82 1.06
CA THR A 81 3.72 -12.12 1.60
C THR A 81 3.73 -13.24 0.55
N TYR A 82 2.71 -13.27 -0.30
CA TYR A 82 2.58 -14.28 -1.35
C TYR A 82 2.95 -13.78 -2.75
N LEU A 83 3.19 -12.48 -2.91
CA LEU A 83 3.55 -11.87 -4.19
C LEU A 83 5.06 -11.76 -4.42
N THR A 84 5.86 -11.68 -3.36
CA THR A 84 7.32 -11.58 -3.47
C THR A 84 7.98 -12.89 -3.90
N ILE A 85 9.09 -12.80 -4.64
CA ILE A 85 9.90 -13.95 -5.06
C ILE A 85 10.79 -14.51 -3.95
N SER A 86 11.05 -13.76 -2.87
CA SER A 86 11.99 -14.14 -1.81
C SER A 86 11.62 -15.42 -1.06
N ALA A 87 10.38 -15.88 -1.18
CA ALA A 87 9.86 -17.06 -0.51
C ALA A 87 9.52 -18.21 -1.48
N ASN A 88 10.03 -18.19 -2.72
CA ASN A 88 9.68 -19.16 -3.76
C ASN A 88 9.95 -20.63 -3.39
N LYS A 89 10.95 -20.89 -2.55
CA LYS A 89 11.23 -22.27 -2.05
C LYS A 89 10.07 -22.90 -1.31
N TRP A 90 9.14 -22.13 -0.76
CA TRP A 90 7.99 -22.61 0.00
C TRP A 90 6.78 -23.00 -0.87
N TYR A 91 6.84 -22.76 -2.19
CA TYR A 91 5.79 -23.17 -3.14
C TYR A 91 5.95 -24.60 -3.64
N LYS A 92 7.09 -25.25 -3.34
CA LYS A 92 7.29 -26.68 -3.57
C LYS A 92 6.56 -27.50 -2.49
N ASP A 93 6.03 -28.64 -2.88
CA ASP A 93 5.40 -29.56 -1.93
C ASP A 93 6.44 -30.06 -0.94
N GLN A 94 6.12 -29.96 0.32
CA GLN A 94 6.99 -30.27 1.45
C GLN A 94 6.15 -30.39 2.74
N PRO A 95 6.66 -31.05 3.80
CA PRO A 95 5.93 -31.17 5.06
C PRO A 95 5.58 -29.83 5.69
N PRO A 96 4.47 -29.75 6.42
CA PRO A 96 4.06 -28.53 7.15
C PRO A 96 5.16 -28.02 8.07
N ARG A 97 5.29 -26.69 8.17
CA ARG A 97 6.30 -26.06 8.98
C ARG A 97 5.80 -25.76 10.40
N LYS A 98 6.63 -26.00 11.40
CA LYS A 98 6.33 -25.65 12.81
C LYS A 98 6.05 -24.15 13.00
N SER A 99 6.52 -23.28 12.07
CA SER A 99 6.30 -21.83 12.10
C SER A 99 4.93 -21.39 11.58
N GLY A 100 4.07 -22.30 11.11
CA GLY A 100 2.80 -21.98 10.45
C GLY A 100 2.94 -21.36 9.05
N THR A 101 4.17 -21.29 8.50
CA THR A 101 4.37 -20.80 7.13
C THR A 101 3.73 -21.77 6.14
N LEU A 102 2.79 -21.30 5.34
CA LEU A 102 2.16 -22.10 4.29
C LEU A 102 3.19 -22.60 3.29
N VAL A 103 3.02 -23.85 2.83
CA VAL A 103 3.90 -24.53 1.86
C VAL A 103 3.08 -25.25 0.81
N GLY A 104 3.72 -25.61 -0.32
CA GLY A 104 3.10 -26.43 -1.34
C GLY A 104 1.81 -25.82 -1.90
N GLU A 105 0.77 -26.65 -2.00
CA GLU A 105 -0.52 -26.28 -2.58
C GLU A 105 -1.22 -25.14 -1.83
N GLU A 106 -1.28 -25.20 -0.50
CA GLU A 106 -1.90 -24.13 0.29
C GLU A 106 -1.27 -22.76 0.00
N ARG A 107 0.06 -22.75 -0.15
CA ARG A 107 0.77 -21.50 -0.48
C ARG A 107 0.51 -21.06 -1.92
N ARG A 108 0.38 -21.99 -2.87
CA ARG A 108 0.00 -21.66 -4.27
C ARG A 108 -1.39 -21.04 -4.31
N ASN A 109 -2.35 -21.60 -3.59
CA ASN A 109 -3.71 -21.05 -3.49
C ASN A 109 -3.70 -19.65 -2.86
N ALA A 110 -2.96 -19.44 -1.77
CA ALA A 110 -2.80 -18.13 -1.16
C ALA A 110 -2.15 -17.09 -2.10
N ARG A 111 -1.29 -17.52 -3.04
CA ARG A 111 -0.75 -16.63 -4.09
C ARG A 111 -1.83 -16.24 -5.10
N ILE A 112 -2.66 -17.19 -5.53
CA ILE A 112 -3.76 -16.90 -6.47
C ILE A 112 -4.70 -15.86 -5.87
N GLU A 113 -5.09 -16.01 -4.60
CA GLU A 113 -5.92 -15.04 -3.91
C GLU A 113 -5.23 -13.67 -3.77
N ALA A 114 -3.93 -13.64 -3.49
CA ALA A 114 -3.18 -12.39 -3.39
C ALA A 114 -3.06 -11.67 -4.75
N ILE A 115 -2.89 -12.40 -5.85
CA ILE A 115 -2.90 -11.85 -7.22
C ILE A 115 -4.30 -11.28 -7.52
N LYS A 116 -5.36 -12.04 -7.23
CA LYS A 116 -6.73 -11.58 -7.41
C LYS A 116 -7.00 -10.31 -6.62
N PHE A 117 -6.63 -10.26 -5.35
CA PHE A 117 -6.77 -9.07 -4.49
C PHE A 117 -6.07 -7.85 -5.09
N PHE A 118 -4.83 -8.00 -5.58
CA PHE A 118 -4.11 -6.93 -6.25
C PHE A 118 -4.85 -6.44 -7.50
N MET A 119 -5.35 -7.36 -8.33
CA MET A 119 -6.09 -7.04 -9.56
C MET A 119 -7.43 -6.37 -9.26
N ASP A 120 -8.14 -6.81 -8.24
CA ASP A 120 -9.41 -6.22 -7.81
C ASP A 120 -9.20 -4.77 -7.34
N LEU A 121 -8.10 -4.48 -6.60
CA LEU A 121 -7.73 -3.11 -6.23
C LEU A 121 -7.39 -2.25 -7.46
N TYR A 122 -6.64 -2.80 -8.42
CA TYR A 122 -6.28 -2.06 -9.65
C TYR A 122 -7.50 -1.72 -10.49
N ASN A 123 -8.51 -2.59 -10.50
CA ASN A 123 -9.73 -2.46 -11.29
C ASN A 123 -10.93 -1.91 -10.49
N CYS A 124 -10.72 -1.34 -9.32
CA CYS A 124 -11.81 -0.90 -8.43
C CYS A 124 -12.62 0.32 -8.92
N GLY A 125 -12.26 0.90 -10.05
CA GLY A 125 -13.00 1.99 -10.69
C GLY A 125 -12.67 3.39 -10.17
N ILE A 126 -11.70 3.55 -9.25
CA ILE A 126 -11.22 4.86 -8.81
C ILE A 126 -10.37 5.47 -9.94
N PRO A 127 -10.54 6.77 -10.28
CA PRO A 127 -9.92 7.35 -11.48
C PRO A 127 -8.38 7.38 -11.47
N LYS A 128 -7.77 7.58 -10.31
CA LYS A 128 -6.32 7.66 -10.12
C LYS A 128 -5.89 6.62 -9.11
N ILE A 129 -5.05 5.68 -9.50
CA ILE A 129 -4.61 4.58 -8.64
C ILE A 129 -3.08 4.46 -8.67
N ALA A 130 -2.49 4.26 -7.50
CA ALA A 130 -1.15 3.73 -7.36
C ALA A 130 -1.19 2.47 -6.49
N ILE A 131 -0.57 1.39 -6.93
CA ILE A 131 -0.36 0.20 -6.09
C ILE A 131 1.12 -0.02 -5.90
N GLU A 132 1.52 -0.11 -4.63
CA GLU A 132 2.89 -0.41 -4.21
C GLU A 132 3.03 -1.88 -3.88
N ASN A 133 4.09 -2.52 -4.38
CA ASN A 133 4.49 -3.85 -3.95
C ASN A 133 5.99 -4.06 -4.23
N PRO A 134 6.71 -4.93 -3.52
CA PRO A 134 8.10 -5.22 -3.85
C PRO A 134 8.22 -5.98 -5.18
N ILE A 135 9.45 -6.14 -5.65
CA ILE A 135 9.74 -7.00 -6.82
C ILE A 135 9.19 -8.40 -6.57
N GLY A 136 8.31 -8.86 -7.45
CA GLY A 136 7.58 -10.09 -7.28
C GLY A 136 6.85 -10.55 -8.54
N VAL A 137 5.91 -11.48 -8.35
CA VAL A 137 5.21 -12.16 -9.44
C VAL A 137 4.28 -11.24 -10.24
N MET A 138 3.84 -10.12 -9.69
CA MET A 138 2.95 -9.18 -10.41
C MET A 138 3.56 -8.65 -11.71
N SER A 139 4.90 -8.65 -11.82
CA SER A 139 5.59 -8.28 -13.08
C SER A 139 5.37 -9.29 -14.22
N SER A 140 5.01 -10.52 -13.92
CA SER A 140 4.69 -11.59 -14.89
C SER A 140 3.20 -11.92 -14.93
N GLU A 141 2.51 -11.91 -13.79
CA GLU A 141 1.10 -12.27 -13.70
C GLU A 141 0.16 -11.16 -14.20
N PHE A 142 0.60 -9.93 -14.15
CA PHE A 142 -0.15 -8.77 -14.65
C PHE A 142 0.63 -8.04 -15.74
N ARG A 143 1.50 -7.14 -15.35
CA ARG A 143 2.39 -6.37 -16.23
C ARG A 143 3.60 -5.84 -15.47
N LYS A 144 4.63 -5.42 -16.19
CA LYS A 144 5.76 -4.73 -15.56
C LYS A 144 5.29 -3.49 -14.80
N PRO A 145 5.90 -3.15 -13.64
CA PRO A 145 5.57 -1.92 -12.95
C PRO A 145 5.93 -0.71 -13.82
N ASP A 146 5.20 0.38 -13.65
CA ASP A 146 5.49 1.64 -14.33
C ASP A 146 6.79 2.25 -13.85
N GLN A 147 7.13 1.99 -12.57
CA GLN A 147 8.34 2.50 -11.94
C GLN A 147 8.85 1.58 -10.84
N VAL A 148 10.18 1.56 -10.67
CA VAL A 148 10.83 0.98 -9.49
C VAL A 148 11.51 2.11 -8.73
N LEU A 149 11.18 2.24 -7.45
CA LEU A 149 11.73 3.24 -6.53
C LEU A 149 12.77 2.62 -5.60
N GLN A 150 13.64 3.48 -5.09
CA GLN A 150 14.57 3.16 -4.01
C GLN A 150 14.52 4.26 -2.94
N PRO A 151 14.61 3.93 -1.64
CA PRO A 151 14.57 4.92 -0.57
C PRO A 151 15.66 6.00 -0.70
N TRP A 152 16.84 5.65 -1.22
CA TRP A 152 17.93 6.60 -1.43
C TRP A 152 17.64 7.70 -2.46
N MET A 153 16.61 7.53 -3.28
CA MET A 153 16.11 8.57 -4.20
C MET A 153 15.31 9.65 -3.46
N PHE A 154 14.94 9.40 -2.19
CA PHE A 154 14.01 10.19 -1.41
C PHE A 154 14.51 10.46 0.01
N GLY A 155 15.83 10.65 0.18
CA GLY A 155 16.44 11.08 1.44
C GLY A 155 16.73 9.97 2.46
N HIS A 156 16.70 8.69 2.06
CA HIS A 156 16.96 7.57 2.97
C HIS A 156 18.07 6.67 2.43
N GLY A 157 19.26 6.65 3.04
CA GLY A 157 20.44 5.90 2.60
C GLY A 157 20.28 4.37 2.61
N GLU A 158 19.10 3.87 2.24
CA GLU A 158 18.74 2.46 2.27
C GLU A 158 18.35 1.93 0.89
N ALA A 159 18.50 0.62 0.69
CA ALA A 159 18.07 -0.11 -0.48
C ALA A 159 16.86 -1.00 -0.14
N LYS A 160 15.71 -0.69 -0.74
CA LYS A 160 14.48 -1.48 -0.70
C LYS A 160 13.73 -1.21 -2.00
N ALA A 161 14.01 -2.01 -3.03
CA ALA A 161 13.32 -1.85 -4.31
C ALA A 161 11.80 -1.99 -4.15
N THR A 162 11.08 -0.96 -4.54
CA THR A 162 9.64 -0.85 -4.45
C THR A 162 9.07 -0.57 -5.83
N CYS A 163 8.13 -1.38 -6.27
CA CYS A 163 7.47 -1.26 -7.56
C CYS A 163 6.16 -0.47 -7.42
N LEU A 164 5.87 0.39 -8.40
CA LEU A 164 4.61 1.10 -8.54
C LEU A 164 3.91 0.69 -9.83
N TRP A 165 2.63 0.35 -9.72
CA TRP A 165 1.69 0.23 -10.82
C TRP A 165 0.74 1.41 -10.76
N LEU A 166 0.76 2.24 -11.80
CA LEU A 166 0.09 3.53 -11.83
C LEU A 166 -1.06 3.54 -12.83
N GLN A 167 -2.16 4.19 -12.47
CA GLN A 167 -3.27 4.52 -13.34
C GLN A 167 -3.56 6.01 -13.22
N ASN A 168 -3.41 6.75 -14.32
CA ASN A 168 -3.63 8.19 -14.40
C ASN A 168 -2.80 9.02 -13.38
N LEU A 169 -1.64 8.51 -13.00
CA LEU A 169 -0.66 9.19 -12.15
C LEU A 169 0.71 9.20 -12.83
N PRO A 170 1.48 10.29 -12.74
CA PRO A 170 2.82 10.35 -13.31
C PRO A 170 3.82 9.55 -12.46
N LYS A 171 4.95 9.18 -13.08
CA LYS A 171 6.09 8.63 -12.34
C LYS A 171 6.64 9.65 -11.36
N LEU A 172 7.04 9.19 -10.16
CA LEU A 172 7.69 10.04 -9.18
C LEU A 172 9.11 10.40 -9.60
N LYS A 173 9.46 11.67 -9.42
CA LYS A 173 10.83 12.15 -9.59
C LYS A 173 11.56 12.08 -8.25
N PRO A 174 12.84 11.66 -8.21
CA PRO A 174 13.65 11.75 -7.01
C PRO A 174 13.63 13.16 -6.42
N THR A 175 13.54 13.25 -5.10
CA THR A 175 13.49 14.55 -4.39
C THR A 175 14.75 14.86 -3.61
N ASP A 176 15.45 13.83 -3.15
CA ASP A 176 16.67 13.97 -2.34
C ASP A 176 17.53 12.71 -2.53
N ILE A 177 18.49 12.78 -3.45
CA ILE A 177 19.37 11.65 -3.77
C ILE A 177 20.54 11.67 -2.78
N VAL A 178 20.51 10.70 -1.86
CA VAL A 178 21.55 10.57 -0.84
C VAL A 178 22.48 9.39 -1.14
N GLU A 179 23.70 9.44 -0.59
CA GLU A 179 24.61 8.31 -0.56
C GLU A 179 24.15 7.25 0.46
N GLY A 180 24.77 6.08 0.42
CA GLY A 180 24.38 4.92 1.22
C GLY A 180 23.43 4.00 0.45
N ARG A 181 23.50 2.72 0.77
CA ARG A 181 22.68 1.65 0.15
C ARG A 181 22.52 0.52 1.16
N GLU A 182 22.29 0.89 2.41
CA GLU A 182 22.19 -0.08 3.49
C GLU A 182 20.95 -0.97 3.32
N GLN A 183 21.11 -2.23 3.63
CA GLN A 183 19.99 -3.19 3.63
C GLN A 183 19.49 -3.42 5.06
N ARG A 184 19.32 -2.35 5.83
CA ARG A 184 18.95 -2.40 7.25
C ARG A 184 17.70 -3.26 7.49
N LEU A 185 16.66 -3.12 6.67
CA LEU A 185 15.44 -3.91 6.80
C LEU A 185 15.64 -5.41 6.52
N HIS A 186 16.67 -5.77 5.76
CA HIS A 186 17.01 -7.18 5.53
C HIS A 186 17.58 -7.83 6.80
N TYR A 187 18.39 -7.08 7.53
CA TYR A 187 19.10 -7.54 8.73
C TYR A 187 18.33 -7.35 10.04
N LEU A 188 17.08 -6.84 10.00
CA LEU A 188 16.25 -6.74 11.19
C LEU A 188 16.10 -8.09 11.90
N PRO A 189 16.22 -8.14 13.24
CA PRO A 189 16.03 -9.36 14.01
C PRO A 189 14.63 -9.96 13.77
N LYS A 190 14.50 -11.27 13.94
CA LYS A 190 13.24 -12.00 13.74
C LYS A 190 12.30 -11.79 14.94
N THR A 191 11.85 -10.57 15.15
CA THR A 191 10.86 -10.18 16.17
C THR A 191 9.44 -10.21 15.60
N LYS A 192 8.44 -10.17 16.47
CA LYS A 192 7.02 -10.07 16.07
C LYS A 192 6.77 -8.80 15.22
N ASP A 193 7.45 -7.70 15.51
CA ASP A 193 7.27 -6.41 14.84
C ASP A 193 8.03 -6.28 13.51
N ARG A 194 8.88 -7.27 13.19
CA ARG A 194 9.70 -7.22 11.97
C ARG A 194 8.87 -7.00 10.70
N ALA A 195 7.73 -7.67 10.57
CA ALA A 195 6.86 -7.53 9.41
C ALA A 195 6.31 -6.09 9.34
N LYS A 196 5.81 -5.56 10.45
CA LYS A 196 5.29 -4.20 10.58
C LYS A 196 6.35 -3.13 10.28
N LEU A 197 7.58 -3.30 10.78
CA LEU A 197 8.68 -2.38 10.47
C LEU A 197 9.08 -2.39 8.99
N ARG A 198 8.97 -3.54 8.32
CA ARG A 198 9.31 -3.70 6.91
C ARG A 198 8.22 -3.22 5.96
N SER A 199 6.95 -3.20 6.39
CA SER A 199 5.82 -2.76 5.57
C SER A 199 5.72 -1.25 5.47
N LYS A 200 6.20 -0.50 6.46
CA LYS A 200 6.10 0.97 6.47
C LYS A 200 6.73 1.61 5.23
N THR A 201 6.00 2.56 4.68
CA THR A 201 6.49 3.44 3.62
C THR A 201 7.51 4.42 4.18
N TYR A 202 8.58 4.69 3.45
CA TYR A 202 9.58 5.69 3.85
C TYR A 202 8.98 7.10 3.78
N PRO A 203 9.18 7.96 4.81
CA PRO A 203 8.61 9.31 4.84
C PRO A 203 8.90 10.15 3.60
N GLY A 204 10.11 10.08 3.04
CA GLY A 204 10.46 10.80 1.81
C GLY A 204 9.66 10.33 0.59
N ILE A 205 9.37 9.02 0.49
CA ILE A 205 8.53 8.48 -0.58
C ILE A 205 7.08 8.93 -0.37
N ALA A 206 6.55 8.85 0.85
CA ALA A 206 5.20 9.31 1.18
C ALA A 206 5.00 10.79 0.85
N LYS A 207 5.97 11.63 1.23
CA LYS A 207 5.98 13.05 0.90
C LYS A 207 6.01 13.29 -0.62
N ALA A 208 6.84 12.52 -1.35
CA ALA A 208 6.90 12.62 -2.81
C ALA A 208 5.58 12.21 -3.48
N MET A 209 4.91 11.14 -3.00
CA MET A 209 3.58 10.74 -3.47
C MET A 209 2.55 11.86 -3.27
N ALA A 210 2.49 12.43 -2.07
CA ALA A 210 1.56 13.53 -1.77
C ALA A 210 1.83 14.76 -2.64
N MET A 211 3.07 15.25 -2.63
CA MET A 211 3.45 16.49 -3.32
C MET A 211 3.39 16.39 -4.85
N GLN A 212 3.80 15.26 -5.45
CA GLN A 212 3.90 15.17 -6.91
C GLN A 212 2.62 14.72 -7.59
N TRP A 213 1.71 14.07 -6.86
CA TRP A 213 0.46 13.60 -7.43
C TRP A 213 -0.74 14.48 -7.11
N PHE A 214 -0.67 15.26 -6.02
CA PHE A 214 -1.85 15.91 -5.45
C PHE A 214 -1.63 17.35 -4.97
N SER A 215 -0.47 17.97 -5.21
CA SER A 215 -0.29 19.43 -4.95
C SER A 215 -0.77 20.31 -6.09
#